data_09404fb2748265a787ada4c20f8aaddb
#
_entry.id   09404fb2748265a787ada4c20f8aaddb
#
_cell.length_a   1.000
_cell.length_b   1.000
_cell.length_c   1.000
_cell.angle_alpha   90.00
_cell.angle_beta   90.00
_cell.angle_gamma   90.00
#
_symmetry.space_group_name_H-M   'P 1'
#
loop_
_entity.id
_entity.type
_entity.pdbx_description
1 polymer ?
#
loop_
_entity_poly.entity_id
_entity_poly.type
_entity_poly.pdbx_seq_one_letter_code
_entity_poly.pdbx_strand_id
1 'polypeptide(L)'
;MDRHLLNRRQFSARCAAFGLSFPALSATLAAQAAAQVPGTGAASKPAARTVRLPDGTTVPPLGQGCWHLGQGRHPPAVEEEALRTGISLGMTLIDTSGNYGNGRSEQFISHVIAGQRERIFLVTKVEASEVSGDGIARACAASLARLGTDHLDLYLLHSPVPSAQLSGVVAAFEQLRAAGKIRAWGVSNFNVGEMEDLFRVPDGHRCATNQVPYSLNYRHIEPAVLLWCKQHNMPVMAYSPLGGDHNLIVGDRTLAQVGTIHGCSAAAVALAWVIRSGSVIAIPESGSPAHVRENAVALSVAFTPQDLQTLGAAFPGPFGAT
;
A
#
# COMPACT_ATOMS: atom_id res chain seq x y z
N MET A 1 18.82 -35.49 -19.10
CA MET A 1 19.49 -34.87 -20.23
C MET A 1 20.68 -34.08 -19.71
N ASP A 2 21.84 -34.74 -19.70
CA ASP A 2 23.10 -34.19 -19.20
C ASP A 2 23.61 -33.08 -20.11
N ARG A 3 23.69 -31.85 -19.58
CA ARG A 3 24.42 -30.77 -20.25
C ARG A 3 25.91 -30.93 -19.91
N HIS A 4 26.69 -31.58 -20.81
CA HIS A 4 28.14 -31.61 -20.74
C HIS A 4 28.71 -30.19 -20.91
N LEU A 5 29.12 -29.57 -19.80
CA LEU A 5 29.96 -28.37 -19.83
C LEU A 5 31.35 -28.75 -20.35
N LEU A 6 31.76 -28.15 -21.46
CA LEU A 6 33.09 -28.32 -22.03
C LEU A 6 34.17 -27.82 -21.05
N ASN A 7 35.20 -28.61 -20.80
CA ASN A 7 36.31 -28.17 -19.97
C ASN A 7 37.21 -27.15 -20.74
N ARG A 8 38.07 -26.45 -19.98
CA ARG A 8 38.95 -25.39 -20.53
C ARG A 8 39.79 -25.82 -21.71
N ARG A 9 40.26 -27.11 -21.76
CA ARG A 9 41.08 -27.66 -22.87
C ARG A 9 40.23 -27.89 -24.13
N GLN A 10 39.02 -28.39 -23.97
CA GLN A 10 38.10 -28.61 -25.10
C GLN A 10 37.59 -27.29 -25.71
N PHE A 11 37.41 -26.24 -24.91
CA PHE A 11 37.10 -24.90 -25.40
C PHE A 11 38.28 -24.30 -26.22
N SER A 12 39.51 -24.39 -25.68
CA SER A 12 40.71 -23.90 -26.38
C SER A 12 40.99 -24.61 -27.70
N ALA A 13 40.75 -25.93 -27.78
CA ALA A 13 40.92 -26.71 -29.02
C ALA A 13 39.89 -26.31 -30.09
N ARG A 14 38.66 -25.95 -29.71
CA ARG A 14 37.65 -25.46 -30.67
C ARG A 14 37.93 -24.04 -31.14
N CYS A 15 38.47 -23.16 -30.31
CA CYS A 15 38.88 -21.81 -30.72
C CYS A 15 40.04 -21.82 -31.69
N ALA A 16 41.02 -22.75 -31.54
CA ALA A 16 42.13 -22.91 -32.47
C ALA A 16 41.69 -23.39 -33.88
N ALA A 17 40.64 -24.19 -33.99
CA ALA A 17 40.05 -24.65 -35.23
C ALA A 17 39.40 -23.53 -36.09
N PHE A 18 39.12 -22.36 -35.48
CA PHE A 18 38.56 -21.19 -36.16
C PHE A 18 39.58 -20.06 -36.38
N GLY A 19 40.89 -20.32 -36.24
CA GLY A 19 41.95 -19.36 -36.53
C GLY A 19 42.08 -18.16 -35.58
N LEU A 20 41.49 -18.24 -34.37
CA LEU A 20 41.59 -17.19 -33.38
C LEU A 20 42.64 -17.52 -32.32
N SER A 21 43.72 -16.71 -32.23
CA SER A 21 44.75 -16.83 -31.20
C SER A 21 44.30 -16.21 -29.88
N PHE A 22 44.64 -16.86 -28.75
CA PHE A 22 44.29 -16.46 -27.39
C PHE A 22 44.63 -14.99 -27.02
N PRO A 23 45.74 -14.38 -27.49
CA PRO A 23 46.02 -12.97 -27.19
C PRO A 23 45.07 -11.98 -27.87
N ALA A 24 44.55 -12.31 -29.07
CA ALA A 24 43.62 -11.43 -29.77
C ALA A 24 42.22 -11.40 -29.13
N LEU A 25 41.77 -12.54 -28.58
CA LEU A 25 40.47 -12.61 -27.84
C LEU A 25 40.53 -11.83 -26.54
N SER A 26 41.65 -11.88 -25.83
CA SER A 26 41.83 -11.17 -24.56
C SER A 26 41.87 -9.65 -24.75
N ALA A 27 42.46 -9.17 -25.83
CA ALA A 27 42.53 -7.74 -26.15
C ALA A 27 41.17 -7.17 -26.59
N THR A 28 40.37 -7.95 -27.33
CA THR A 28 39.02 -7.53 -27.77
C THR A 28 38.03 -7.49 -26.62
N LEU A 29 38.10 -8.44 -25.71
CA LEU A 29 37.25 -8.44 -24.49
C LEU A 29 37.65 -7.33 -23.50
N ALA A 30 38.97 -7.01 -23.39
CA ALA A 30 39.44 -5.90 -22.55
C ALA A 30 39.06 -4.53 -23.14
N ALA A 31 39.10 -4.38 -24.47
CA ALA A 31 38.68 -3.16 -25.15
C ALA A 31 37.15 -2.92 -25.05
N GLN A 32 36.33 -3.97 -25.12
CA GLN A 32 34.90 -3.88 -24.91
C GLN A 32 34.54 -3.61 -23.44
N ALA A 33 35.29 -4.15 -22.49
CA ALA A 33 35.09 -3.86 -21.05
C ALA A 33 35.49 -2.41 -20.67
N ALA A 34 36.52 -1.85 -21.35
CA ALA A 34 36.96 -0.47 -21.13
C ALA A 34 36.04 0.58 -21.80
N ALA A 35 35.28 0.20 -22.82
CA ALA A 35 34.32 1.08 -23.48
C ALA A 35 32.98 1.21 -22.79
N GLN A 36 32.72 0.43 -21.72
CA GLN A 36 31.53 0.46 -20.88
C GLN A 36 31.83 0.86 -19.42
N VAL A 37 32.64 1.89 -19.23
CA VAL A 37 32.54 2.66 -17.97
C VAL A 37 31.32 3.57 -18.15
N PRO A 38 30.19 3.32 -17.48
CA PRO A 38 29.10 4.29 -17.46
C PRO A 38 29.69 5.55 -16.83
N GLY A 39 29.62 6.65 -17.55
CA GLY A 39 29.85 7.96 -16.93
C GLY A 39 29.03 8.00 -15.64
N THR A 40 29.56 8.67 -14.62
CA THR A 40 28.89 9.00 -13.37
C THR A 40 27.65 9.86 -13.68
N GLY A 41 26.67 9.27 -14.35
CA GLY A 41 25.33 9.77 -14.42
C GLY A 41 24.77 9.68 -13.01
N ALA A 42 24.36 10.79 -12.44
CA ALA A 42 23.61 10.84 -11.19
C ALA A 42 22.59 9.71 -11.22
N ALA A 43 22.66 8.78 -10.26
CA ALA A 43 21.72 7.68 -10.14
C ALA A 43 20.32 8.31 -10.17
N SER A 44 19.56 8.06 -11.21
CA SER A 44 18.18 8.55 -11.32
C SER A 44 17.47 8.00 -10.09
N LYS A 45 16.90 8.92 -9.31
CA LYS A 45 16.09 8.57 -8.14
C LYS A 45 15.10 7.48 -8.60
N PRO A 46 15.04 6.32 -7.96
CA PRO A 46 14.15 5.25 -8.42
C PRO A 46 12.74 5.83 -8.54
N ALA A 47 12.06 5.53 -9.64
CA ALA A 47 10.70 6.00 -9.87
C ALA A 47 9.85 5.70 -8.64
N ALA A 48 9.12 6.70 -8.15
CA ALA A 48 8.30 6.54 -6.96
C ALA A 48 7.34 5.36 -7.17
N ARG A 49 7.35 4.39 -6.26
CA ARG A 49 6.43 3.24 -6.30
C ARG A 49 5.01 3.77 -6.17
N THR A 50 4.11 3.32 -7.02
CA THR A 50 2.68 3.69 -6.98
C THR A 50 1.81 2.46 -7.11
N VAL A 51 0.60 2.53 -6.57
CA VAL A 51 -0.48 1.56 -6.78
C VAL A 51 -1.53 2.21 -7.67
N ARG A 52 -2.02 1.46 -8.66
CA ARG A 52 -3.04 1.95 -9.59
C ARG A 52 -4.42 1.46 -9.18
N LEU A 53 -5.37 2.37 -9.07
CA LEU A 53 -6.79 2.08 -8.88
C LEU A 53 -7.44 1.67 -10.21
N PRO A 54 -8.63 1.01 -10.20
CA PRO A 54 -9.31 0.57 -11.42
C PRO A 54 -9.65 1.68 -12.41
N ASP A 55 -9.89 2.90 -11.94
CA ASP A 55 -10.15 4.09 -12.77
C ASP A 55 -8.89 4.70 -13.42
N GLY A 56 -7.71 4.13 -13.11
CA GLY A 56 -6.42 4.59 -13.60
C GLY A 56 -5.68 5.57 -12.68
N THR A 57 -6.34 6.09 -11.64
CA THR A 57 -5.70 6.93 -10.62
C THR A 57 -4.54 6.20 -9.94
N THR A 58 -3.44 6.90 -9.70
CA THR A 58 -2.28 6.36 -9.01
C THR A 58 -2.12 6.98 -7.63
N VAL A 59 -1.83 6.13 -6.63
CA VAL A 59 -1.65 6.53 -5.23
C VAL A 59 -0.33 5.97 -4.68
N PRO A 60 0.25 6.57 -3.62
CA PRO A 60 1.39 5.97 -2.96
C PRO A 60 1.00 4.62 -2.32
N PRO A 61 1.90 3.61 -2.32
CA PRO A 61 1.63 2.33 -1.66
C PRO A 61 1.64 2.42 -0.13
N LEU A 62 2.09 3.54 0.43
CA LEU A 62 2.13 3.81 1.86
C LEU A 62 1.41 5.13 2.14
N GLY A 63 0.32 5.05 2.88
CA GLY A 63 -0.47 6.18 3.37
C GLY A 63 -0.34 6.37 4.88
N GLN A 64 -1.26 7.12 5.46
CA GLN A 64 -1.32 7.45 6.89
C GLN A 64 -2.73 7.20 7.40
N GLY A 65 -2.89 6.24 8.33
CA GLY A 65 -4.13 6.02 9.08
C GLY A 65 -4.29 7.03 10.22
N CYS A 66 -5.53 7.39 10.54
CA CYS A 66 -5.82 8.43 11.51
C CYS A 66 -6.89 8.01 12.55
N TRP A 67 -6.99 6.72 12.87
CA TRP A 67 -8.04 6.22 13.76
C TRP A 67 -8.08 6.95 15.11
N HIS A 68 -6.93 7.21 15.72
CA HIS A 68 -6.85 7.84 17.03
C HIS A 68 -6.31 9.28 17.01
N LEU A 69 -5.96 9.83 15.86
CA LEU A 69 -5.47 11.21 15.76
C LEU A 69 -6.57 12.22 16.06
N GLY A 70 -6.21 13.32 16.66
CA GLY A 70 -7.16 14.33 17.13
C GLY A 70 -7.95 13.93 18.38
N GLN A 71 -7.53 12.87 19.10
CA GLN A 71 -8.25 12.31 20.24
C GLN A 71 -7.48 12.40 21.57
N GLY A 72 -6.34 13.13 21.58
CA GLY A 72 -5.58 13.44 22.79
C GLY A 72 -4.58 12.37 23.21
N ARG A 73 -4.22 11.42 22.35
CA ARG A 73 -3.13 10.46 22.62
C ARG A 73 -1.76 11.14 22.65
N HIS A 74 -1.56 12.18 21.84
CA HIS A 74 -0.40 13.05 21.82
C HIS A 74 -0.83 14.52 21.78
N PRO A 75 0.05 15.47 22.08
CA PRO A 75 -0.23 16.88 21.86
C PRO A 75 -0.61 17.16 20.40
N PRO A 76 -1.65 17.94 20.11
CA PRO A 76 -2.15 18.17 18.74
C PRO A 76 -1.04 18.64 17.76
N ALA A 77 -0.14 19.52 18.21
CA ALA A 77 0.97 20.00 17.39
C ALA A 77 1.94 18.88 16.98
N VAL A 78 2.15 17.86 17.82
CA VAL A 78 3.00 16.71 17.52
C VAL A 78 2.33 15.79 16.51
N GLU A 79 1.03 15.52 16.66
CA GLU A 79 0.26 14.73 15.69
C GLU A 79 0.18 15.44 14.33
N GLU A 80 0.01 16.78 14.32
CA GLU A 80 0.05 17.57 13.09
C GLU A 80 1.41 17.50 12.40
N GLU A 81 2.51 17.64 13.16
CA GLU A 81 3.87 17.48 12.64
C GLU A 81 4.07 16.08 12.07
N ALA A 82 3.53 15.04 12.71
CA ALA A 82 3.62 13.66 12.22
C ALA A 82 2.96 13.51 10.84
N LEU A 83 1.72 13.97 10.67
CA LEU A 83 1.02 13.91 9.37
C LEU A 83 1.75 14.73 8.30
N ARG A 84 2.17 15.98 8.62
CA ARG A 84 2.91 16.83 7.69
C ARG A 84 4.25 16.21 7.29
N THR A 85 4.93 15.56 8.23
CA THR A 85 6.16 14.80 7.95
C THR A 85 5.88 13.69 6.93
N GLY A 86 4.84 12.88 7.13
CA GLY A 86 4.48 11.82 6.20
C GLY A 86 4.16 12.36 4.79
N ILE A 87 3.39 13.45 4.70
CA ILE A 87 3.09 14.11 3.43
C ILE A 87 4.38 14.53 2.72
N SER A 88 5.34 15.12 3.45
CA SER A 88 6.63 15.56 2.88
C SER A 88 7.49 14.41 2.37
N LEU A 89 7.31 13.20 2.94
CA LEU A 89 8.00 11.96 2.56
C LEU A 89 7.27 11.14 1.48
N GLY A 90 6.16 11.66 0.95
CA GLY A 90 5.41 11.01 -0.12
C GLY A 90 4.24 10.14 0.34
N MET A 91 3.95 10.06 1.64
CA MET A 91 2.78 9.38 2.20
C MET A 91 1.55 10.30 2.12
N THR A 92 1.16 10.67 0.91
CA THR A 92 0.12 11.68 0.65
C THR A 92 -1.31 11.14 0.72
N LEU A 93 -1.50 9.82 0.87
CA LEU A 93 -2.80 9.23 1.15
C LEU A 93 -3.08 9.32 2.65
N ILE A 94 -4.21 9.94 3.02
CA ILE A 94 -4.67 10.09 4.42
C ILE A 94 -6.01 9.37 4.55
N ASP A 95 -6.09 8.39 5.45
CA ASP A 95 -7.29 7.60 5.74
C ASP A 95 -7.87 7.94 7.10
N THR A 96 -9.16 8.31 7.13
CA THR A 96 -9.93 8.58 8.33
C THR A 96 -11.33 7.96 8.25
N SER A 97 -12.23 8.30 9.18
CA SER A 97 -13.65 7.97 9.15
C SER A 97 -14.47 8.98 9.96
N GLY A 98 -15.72 9.19 9.56
CA GLY A 98 -16.67 10.04 10.28
C GLY A 98 -16.93 9.60 11.73
N ASN A 99 -16.76 8.32 12.06
CA ASN A 99 -16.93 7.82 13.43
C ASN A 99 -15.65 7.89 14.28
N TYR A 100 -14.47 8.15 13.70
CA TYR A 100 -13.23 8.22 14.47
C TYR A 100 -13.25 9.41 15.44
N GLY A 101 -13.31 9.08 16.74
CA GLY A 101 -13.47 10.07 17.78
C GLY A 101 -14.73 10.93 17.63
N ASN A 102 -15.82 10.41 17.03
CA ASN A 102 -17.04 11.17 16.70
C ASN A 102 -16.74 12.38 15.81
N GLY A 103 -15.98 12.20 14.75
CA GLY A 103 -15.61 13.23 13.79
C GLY A 103 -14.40 14.07 14.17
N ARG A 104 -13.80 13.89 15.36
CA ARG A 104 -12.62 14.67 15.80
C ARG A 104 -11.40 14.40 14.92
N SER A 105 -11.23 13.18 14.41
CA SER A 105 -10.16 12.86 13.48
C SER A 105 -10.30 13.67 12.18
N GLU A 106 -11.49 13.75 11.59
CA GLU A 106 -11.73 14.56 10.38
C GLU A 106 -11.51 16.05 10.66
N GLN A 107 -11.99 16.58 11.78
CA GLN A 107 -11.75 17.98 12.18
C GLN A 107 -10.26 18.26 12.36
N PHE A 108 -9.51 17.37 12.96
CA PHE A 108 -8.07 17.48 13.12
C PHE A 108 -7.34 17.49 11.76
N ILE A 109 -7.71 16.58 10.85
CA ILE A 109 -7.13 16.50 9.51
C ILE A 109 -7.38 17.77 8.71
N SER A 110 -8.52 18.46 8.90
CA SER A 110 -8.82 19.70 8.18
C SER A 110 -7.72 20.75 8.33
N HIS A 111 -7.10 20.86 9.51
CA HIS A 111 -5.98 21.77 9.76
C HIS A 111 -4.71 21.36 8.99
N VAL A 112 -4.50 20.04 8.84
CA VAL A 112 -3.32 19.51 8.14
C VAL A 112 -3.42 19.72 6.63
N ILE A 113 -4.60 19.49 6.03
CA ILE A 113 -4.80 19.57 4.58
C ILE A 113 -5.05 20.99 4.07
N ALA A 114 -5.34 21.94 4.96
CA ALA A 114 -5.55 23.33 4.60
C ALA A 114 -4.37 23.88 3.78
N GLY A 115 -4.66 24.49 2.64
CA GLY A 115 -3.67 25.05 1.71
C GLY A 115 -2.87 24.02 0.89
N GLN A 116 -3.12 22.73 1.05
CA GLN A 116 -2.46 21.66 0.28
C GLN A 116 -3.39 20.49 -0.13
N ARG A 117 -4.70 20.73 -0.14
CA ARG A 117 -5.74 19.70 -0.42
C ARG A 117 -5.45 18.93 -1.71
N GLU A 118 -5.03 19.60 -2.77
CA GLU A 118 -4.77 18.98 -4.09
C GLU A 118 -3.56 18.01 -4.10
N ARG A 119 -2.73 18.05 -3.07
CA ARG A 119 -1.60 17.12 -2.92
C ARG A 119 -1.97 15.85 -2.16
N ILE A 120 -3.17 15.83 -1.59
CA ILE A 120 -3.63 14.77 -0.67
C ILE A 120 -4.64 13.89 -1.38
N PHE A 121 -4.44 12.58 -1.31
CA PHE A 121 -5.46 11.59 -1.61
C PHE A 121 -6.23 11.29 -0.32
N LEU A 122 -7.40 11.90 -0.17
CA LEU A 122 -8.18 11.91 1.06
C LEU A 122 -9.24 10.81 1.06
N VAL A 123 -9.19 9.95 2.08
CA VAL A 123 -10.10 8.82 2.27
C VAL A 123 -10.87 9.00 3.56
N THR A 124 -12.20 8.86 3.52
CA THR A 124 -13.04 8.70 4.71
C THR A 124 -14.13 7.66 4.47
N LYS A 125 -14.95 7.39 5.47
CA LYS A 125 -15.87 6.24 5.47
C LYS A 125 -17.25 6.62 5.99
N VAL A 126 -18.28 5.92 5.49
CA VAL A 126 -19.66 5.93 6.00
C VAL A 126 -19.96 4.62 6.73
N GLU A 127 -20.63 4.72 7.85
CA GLU A 127 -21.05 3.54 8.63
C GLU A 127 -22.20 2.77 7.97
N ALA A 128 -22.21 1.44 8.15
CA ALA A 128 -23.28 0.58 7.67
C ALA A 128 -24.67 0.97 8.24
N SER A 129 -24.72 1.57 9.41
CA SER A 129 -25.95 2.08 10.02
C SER A 129 -26.56 3.29 9.29
N GLU A 130 -25.79 3.96 8.44
CA GLU A 130 -26.19 5.19 7.75
C GLU A 130 -26.63 4.97 6.30
N VAL A 131 -26.73 3.72 5.81
CA VAL A 131 -26.99 3.42 4.40
C VAL A 131 -28.46 3.56 3.99
N SER A 132 -29.37 3.83 4.90
CA SER A 132 -30.81 3.93 4.60
C SER A 132 -31.21 5.32 4.06
N GLY A 133 -32.07 5.35 3.06
CA GLY A 133 -32.57 6.60 2.48
C GLY A 133 -31.43 7.47 1.92
N ASP A 134 -31.37 8.73 2.35
CA ASP A 134 -30.34 9.70 1.99
C ASP A 134 -29.15 9.73 3.00
N GLY A 135 -29.07 8.72 3.88
CA GLY A 135 -28.06 8.66 4.95
C GLY A 135 -26.63 8.77 4.43
N ILE A 136 -26.27 8.05 3.37
CA ILE A 136 -24.92 8.13 2.74
C ILE A 136 -24.62 9.57 2.30
N ALA A 137 -25.58 10.25 1.68
CA ALA A 137 -25.38 11.62 1.21
C ALA A 137 -25.23 12.60 2.37
N ARG A 138 -26.02 12.45 3.44
CA ARG A 138 -25.88 13.26 4.66
C ARG A 138 -24.56 13.01 5.37
N ALA A 139 -24.15 11.76 5.51
CA ALA A 139 -22.86 11.41 6.13
C ALA A 139 -21.68 11.99 5.33
N CYS A 140 -21.72 11.89 3.98
CA CYS A 140 -20.73 12.50 3.11
C CYS A 140 -20.67 14.03 3.30
N ALA A 141 -21.81 14.72 3.29
CA ALA A 141 -21.88 16.16 3.50
C ALA A 141 -21.31 16.56 4.87
N ALA A 142 -21.61 15.80 5.91
CA ALA A 142 -21.08 16.02 7.25
C ALA A 142 -19.56 15.82 7.32
N SER A 143 -19.02 14.79 6.66
CA SER A 143 -17.57 14.56 6.55
C SER A 143 -16.87 15.68 5.78
N LEU A 144 -17.42 16.11 4.65
CA LEU A 144 -16.89 17.23 3.87
C LEU A 144 -16.83 18.53 4.69
N ALA A 145 -17.87 18.79 5.47
CA ALA A 145 -17.92 19.97 6.35
C ALA A 145 -16.85 19.88 7.46
N ARG A 146 -16.65 18.72 8.11
CA ARG A 146 -15.62 18.56 9.14
C ARG A 146 -14.20 18.63 8.57
N LEU A 147 -13.99 18.10 7.37
CA LEU A 147 -12.70 18.10 6.67
C LEU A 147 -12.40 19.47 6.00
N GLY A 148 -13.38 20.36 5.88
CA GLY A 148 -13.20 21.67 5.25
C GLY A 148 -12.86 21.59 3.75
N THR A 149 -13.44 20.63 3.02
CA THR A 149 -13.20 20.40 1.60
C THR A 149 -14.52 20.17 0.86
N ASP A 150 -14.52 20.37 -0.45
CA ASP A 150 -15.69 20.18 -1.32
C ASP A 150 -15.79 18.78 -1.92
N HIS A 151 -14.71 17.97 -1.84
CA HIS A 151 -14.67 16.60 -2.36
C HIS A 151 -13.75 15.67 -1.56
N LEU A 152 -14.00 14.36 -1.70
CA LEU A 152 -13.16 13.25 -1.26
C LEU A 152 -12.53 12.56 -2.47
N ASP A 153 -11.32 12.03 -2.34
CA ASP A 153 -10.73 11.22 -3.39
C ASP A 153 -11.29 9.79 -3.36
N LEU A 154 -11.55 9.25 -2.16
CA LEU A 154 -12.13 7.93 -1.99
C LEU A 154 -13.09 7.91 -0.79
N TYR A 155 -14.28 7.39 -0.99
CA TYR A 155 -15.29 7.23 0.06
C TYR A 155 -15.64 5.75 0.24
N LEU A 156 -15.52 5.22 1.44
CA LEU A 156 -15.69 3.79 1.70
C LEU A 156 -16.95 3.49 2.49
N LEU A 157 -17.61 2.38 2.18
CA LEU A 157 -18.53 1.74 3.12
C LEU A 157 -17.71 1.00 4.18
N HIS A 158 -17.86 1.38 5.46
CA HIS A 158 -16.95 0.96 6.55
C HIS A 158 -17.08 -0.52 6.93
N SER A 159 -18.26 -1.11 6.71
CA SER A 159 -18.55 -2.51 7.01
C SER A 159 -19.58 -3.07 6.03
N PRO A 160 -19.63 -4.40 5.86
CA PRO A 160 -20.64 -5.04 5.04
C PRO A 160 -22.07 -4.71 5.48
N VAL A 161 -22.96 -4.69 4.50
CA VAL A 161 -24.40 -4.57 4.69
C VAL A 161 -25.10 -5.78 4.05
N PRO A 162 -26.35 -6.11 4.40
CA PRO A 162 -27.11 -7.14 3.70
C PRO A 162 -27.14 -6.92 2.19
N SER A 163 -26.97 -7.98 1.40
CA SER A 163 -26.90 -7.92 -0.07
C SER A 163 -28.06 -7.16 -0.71
N ALA A 164 -29.26 -7.21 -0.11
CA ALA A 164 -30.42 -6.47 -0.55
C ALA A 164 -30.25 -4.94 -0.52
N GLN A 165 -29.32 -4.43 0.27
CA GLN A 165 -29.03 -2.99 0.37
C GLN A 165 -27.95 -2.51 -0.60
N LEU A 166 -27.15 -3.42 -1.18
CA LEU A 166 -25.97 -3.07 -2.00
C LEU A 166 -26.34 -2.22 -3.22
N SER A 167 -27.48 -2.51 -3.87
CA SER A 167 -27.94 -1.70 -5.02
C SER A 167 -28.20 -0.24 -4.64
N GLY A 168 -28.80 0.01 -3.47
CA GLY A 168 -29.01 1.36 -2.94
C GLY A 168 -27.71 2.06 -2.55
N VAL A 169 -26.77 1.32 -1.95
CA VAL A 169 -25.44 1.83 -1.58
C VAL A 169 -24.66 2.27 -2.82
N VAL A 170 -24.57 1.39 -3.84
CA VAL A 170 -23.87 1.70 -5.09
C VAL A 170 -24.51 2.89 -5.80
N ALA A 171 -25.84 2.93 -5.90
CA ALA A 171 -26.55 4.07 -6.49
C ALA A 171 -26.26 5.39 -5.77
N ALA A 172 -26.21 5.40 -4.44
CA ALA A 172 -25.87 6.59 -3.66
C ALA A 172 -24.41 7.03 -3.89
N PHE A 173 -23.46 6.11 -3.94
CA PHE A 173 -22.07 6.43 -4.25
C PHE A 173 -21.91 7.00 -5.66
N GLU A 174 -22.58 6.41 -6.66
CA GLU A 174 -22.53 6.90 -8.04
C GLU A 174 -23.19 8.29 -8.18
N GLN A 175 -24.25 8.58 -7.42
CA GLN A 175 -24.83 9.92 -7.34
C GLN A 175 -23.84 10.94 -6.74
N LEU A 176 -23.16 10.60 -5.64
CA LEU A 176 -22.12 11.45 -5.05
C LEU A 176 -20.96 11.67 -6.02
N ARG A 177 -20.57 10.64 -6.77
CA ARG A 177 -19.52 10.73 -7.77
C ARG A 177 -19.94 11.63 -8.94
N ALA A 178 -21.15 11.48 -9.45
CA ALA A 178 -21.71 12.34 -10.49
C ALA A 178 -21.84 13.80 -10.05
N ALA A 179 -22.12 14.03 -8.75
CA ALA A 179 -22.19 15.35 -8.15
C ALA A 179 -20.79 15.95 -7.82
N GLY A 180 -19.69 15.23 -8.11
CA GLY A 180 -18.32 15.65 -7.83
C GLY A 180 -17.96 15.69 -6.33
N LYS A 181 -18.77 15.06 -5.46
CA LYS A 181 -18.51 15.01 -4.02
C LYS A 181 -17.48 13.96 -3.65
N ILE A 182 -17.38 12.91 -4.44
CA ILE A 182 -16.34 11.88 -4.33
C ILE A 182 -15.76 11.59 -5.72
N ARG A 183 -14.49 11.23 -5.82
CA ARG A 183 -13.85 10.82 -7.08
C ARG A 183 -14.03 9.33 -7.33
N ALA A 184 -13.85 8.53 -6.28
CA ALA A 184 -14.03 7.09 -6.29
C ALA A 184 -14.71 6.62 -4.99
N TRP A 185 -15.19 5.38 -5.01
CA TRP A 185 -15.73 4.73 -3.82
C TRP A 185 -15.23 3.29 -3.71
N GLY A 186 -15.32 2.74 -2.52
CA GLY A 186 -14.93 1.37 -2.24
C GLY A 186 -15.65 0.83 -0.99
N VAL A 187 -15.17 -0.31 -0.53
CA VAL A 187 -15.73 -0.99 0.64
C VAL A 187 -14.65 -1.33 1.67
N SER A 188 -15.06 -1.75 2.85
CA SER A 188 -14.17 -2.22 3.90
C SER A 188 -14.73 -3.48 4.54
N ASN A 189 -13.83 -4.42 4.88
CA ASN A 189 -14.14 -5.68 5.57
C ASN A 189 -15.04 -6.67 4.81
N PHE A 190 -15.13 -6.56 3.50
CA PHE A 190 -15.89 -7.48 2.66
C PHE A 190 -15.11 -8.79 2.45
N ASN A 191 -15.76 -9.92 2.65
CA ASN A 191 -15.27 -11.23 2.21
C ASN A 191 -15.55 -11.46 0.71
N VAL A 192 -15.10 -12.59 0.15
CA VAL A 192 -15.27 -12.86 -1.29
C VAL A 192 -16.72 -12.93 -1.70
N GLY A 193 -17.59 -13.59 -0.91
CA GLY A 193 -19.02 -13.69 -1.23
C GLY A 193 -19.70 -12.31 -1.28
N GLU A 194 -19.38 -11.43 -0.33
CA GLU A 194 -19.88 -10.05 -0.29
C GLU A 194 -19.33 -9.21 -1.46
N MET A 195 -18.09 -9.43 -1.88
CA MET A 195 -17.53 -8.80 -3.07
C MET A 195 -18.22 -9.29 -4.35
N GLU A 196 -18.52 -10.58 -4.45
CA GLU A 196 -19.28 -11.13 -5.58
C GLU A 196 -20.69 -10.58 -5.64
N ASP A 197 -21.37 -10.47 -4.50
CA ASP A 197 -22.70 -9.86 -4.42
C ASP A 197 -22.65 -8.39 -4.85
N LEU A 198 -21.64 -7.63 -4.42
CA LEU A 198 -21.42 -6.25 -4.84
C LEU A 198 -21.23 -6.15 -6.37
N PHE A 199 -20.44 -7.03 -6.95
CA PHE A 199 -20.15 -7.01 -8.40
C PHE A 199 -21.33 -7.44 -9.28
N ARG A 200 -22.35 -8.09 -8.69
CA ARG A 200 -23.61 -8.42 -9.41
C ARG A 200 -24.56 -7.24 -9.52
N VAL A 201 -24.46 -6.22 -8.68
CA VAL A 201 -25.32 -5.04 -8.81
C VAL A 201 -24.79 -4.09 -9.89
N PRO A 202 -25.68 -3.32 -10.57
CA PRO A 202 -25.25 -2.34 -11.56
C PRO A 202 -24.19 -1.39 -10.98
N ASP A 203 -23.14 -1.11 -11.76
CA ASP A 203 -21.98 -0.29 -11.38
C ASP A 203 -21.13 -0.81 -10.20
N GLY A 204 -21.47 -1.93 -9.58
CA GLY A 204 -20.71 -2.53 -8.47
C GLY A 204 -19.24 -2.82 -8.80
N HIS A 205 -18.93 -3.13 -10.06
CA HIS A 205 -17.58 -3.33 -10.58
C HIS A 205 -16.70 -2.06 -10.55
N ARG A 206 -17.27 -0.88 -10.29
CA ARG A 206 -16.53 0.38 -10.13
C ARG A 206 -15.91 0.55 -8.75
N CYS A 207 -16.11 -0.41 -7.83
CA CYS A 207 -15.47 -0.45 -6.53
C CYS A 207 -13.95 -0.35 -6.68
N ALA A 208 -13.35 0.69 -6.08
CA ALA A 208 -11.94 1.00 -6.27
C ALA A 208 -10.99 0.17 -5.38
N THR A 209 -11.47 -0.28 -4.22
CA THR A 209 -10.68 -1.04 -3.23
C THR A 209 -11.57 -1.72 -2.21
N ASN A 210 -11.05 -2.78 -1.59
CA ASN A 210 -11.55 -3.32 -0.33
C ASN A 210 -10.50 -3.05 0.76
N GLN A 211 -10.87 -2.27 1.81
CA GLN A 211 -9.99 -1.99 2.94
C GLN A 211 -10.17 -3.08 4.01
N VAL A 212 -9.12 -3.84 4.29
CA VAL A 212 -9.15 -5.01 5.19
C VAL A 212 -7.91 -5.08 6.08
N PRO A 213 -7.96 -5.79 7.23
CA PRO A 213 -6.76 -5.99 8.05
C PRO A 213 -5.76 -6.87 7.30
N TYR A 214 -4.50 -6.39 7.18
CA TYR A 214 -3.44 -7.18 6.59
C TYR A 214 -2.07 -6.75 7.11
N SER A 215 -1.35 -7.69 7.65
CA SER A 215 0.00 -7.53 8.17
C SER A 215 0.77 -8.84 8.06
N LEU A 216 2.05 -8.81 8.36
CA LEU A 216 2.92 -9.98 8.30
C LEU A 216 2.45 -11.11 9.24
N ASN A 217 1.87 -10.76 10.40
CA ASN A 217 1.31 -11.72 11.37
C ASN A 217 -0.23 -11.90 11.26
N TYR A 218 -0.88 -11.23 10.31
CA TYR A 218 -2.31 -11.39 10.02
C TYR A 218 -2.55 -11.52 8.52
N ARG A 219 -2.45 -12.75 8.01
CA ARG A 219 -2.39 -13.08 6.58
C ARG A 219 -3.65 -13.79 6.05
N HIS A 220 -4.74 -13.81 6.81
CA HIS A 220 -5.96 -14.57 6.49
C HIS A 220 -6.63 -14.19 5.17
N ILE A 221 -6.39 -12.97 4.67
CA ILE A 221 -6.95 -12.52 3.39
C ILE A 221 -6.24 -13.12 2.16
N GLU A 222 -5.02 -13.66 2.32
CA GLU A 222 -4.19 -14.09 1.17
C GLU A 222 -4.84 -15.16 0.31
N PRO A 223 -5.43 -16.25 0.89
CA PRO A 223 -5.99 -17.35 0.10
C PRO A 223 -7.29 -17.02 -0.62
N ALA A 224 -7.98 -15.95 -0.23
CA ALA A 224 -9.30 -15.63 -0.75
C ALA A 224 -9.40 -14.18 -1.22
N VAL A 225 -9.55 -13.21 -0.31
CA VAL A 225 -9.84 -11.80 -0.64
C VAL A 225 -8.72 -11.17 -1.47
N LEU A 226 -7.45 -11.36 -1.08
CA LEU A 226 -6.33 -10.78 -1.82
C LEU A 226 -6.20 -11.38 -3.23
N LEU A 227 -6.42 -12.69 -3.36
CA LEU A 227 -6.41 -13.37 -4.65
C LEU A 227 -7.54 -12.89 -5.54
N TRP A 228 -8.77 -12.80 -4.99
CA TRP A 228 -9.95 -12.32 -5.71
C TRP A 228 -9.75 -10.87 -6.19
N CYS A 229 -9.30 -9.98 -5.31
CA CYS A 229 -9.00 -8.58 -5.66
C CYS A 229 -7.96 -8.49 -6.78
N LYS A 230 -6.89 -9.29 -6.72
CA LYS A 230 -5.88 -9.37 -7.78
C LYS A 230 -6.47 -9.79 -9.13
N GLN A 231 -7.36 -10.78 -9.15
CA GLN A 231 -8.03 -11.26 -10.37
C GLN A 231 -8.90 -10.18 -11.01
N HIS A 232 -9.44 -9.25 -10.20
CA HIS A 232 -10.28 -8.14 -10.64
C HIS A 232 -9.48 -6.82 -10.83
N ASN A 233 -8.14 -6.86 -10.81
CA ASN A 233 -7.26 -5.69 -10.91
C ASN A 233 -7.60 -4.58 -9.89
N MET A 234 -8.10 -4.96 -8.73
CA MET A 234 -8.48 -4.08 -7.65
C MET A 234 -7.41 -4.16 -6.53
N PRO A 235 -6.75 -3.06 -6.16
CA PRO A 235 -5.83 -3.06 -5.04
C PRO A 235 -6.56 -3.23 -3.71
N VAL A 236 -5.87 -3.79 -2.73
CA VAL A 236 -6.32 -3.87 -1.33
C VAL A 236 -5.72 -2.72 -0.54
N MET A 237 -6.51 -2.10 0.34
CA MET A 237 -6.01 -1.16 1.33
C MET A 237 -5.87 -1.89 2.68
N ALA A 238 -4.64 -1.95 3.21
CA ALA A 238 -4.29 -2.69 4.42
C ALA A 238 -4.31 -1.79 5.65
N TYR A 239 -5.32 -1.95 6.52
CA TYR A 239 -5.29 -1.34 7.84
C TYR A 239 -4.58 -2.25 8.85
N SER A 240 -4.15 -1.70 9.99
CA SER A 240 -3.33 -2.40 11.01
C SER A 240 -2.10 -3.12 10.42
N PRO A 241 -1.33 -2.51 9.51
CA PRO A 241 -0.27 -3.19 8.79
C PRO A 241 0.93 -3.59 9.66
N LEU A 242 0.99 -3.12 10.90
CA LEU A 242 1.98 -3.47 11.93
C LEU A 242 1.43 -4.44 12.98
N GLY A 243 0.22 -5.02 12.77
CA GLY A 243 -0.38 -6.03 13.63
C GLY A 243 -1.49 -5.55 14.57
N GLY A 244 -1.80 -4.26 14.59
CA GLY A 244 -2.84 -3.68 15.47
C GLY A 244 -2.43 -3.55 16.94
N ASP A 245 -3.28 -2.89 17.75
CA ASP A 245 -2.95 -2.42 19.12
C ASP A 245 -2.52 -3.51 20.12
N HIS A 246 -3.02 -4.75 19.95
CA HIS A 246 -2.76 -5.83 20.88
C HIS A 246 -1.76 -6.88 20.37
N ASN A 247 -1.27 -6.72 19.14
CA ASN A 247 -0.40 -7.71 18.51
C ASN A 247 0.66 -7.05 17.60
N LEU A 248 1.23 -5.93 18.06
CA LEU A 248 2.28 -5.21 17.35
C LEU A 248 3.51 -6.07 17.17
N ILE A 249 4.02 -6.11 15.94
CA ILE A 249 5.19 -6.93 15.56
C ILE A 249 6.50 -6.13 15.50
N VAL A 250 6.47 -4.85 15.81
CA VAL A 250 7.66 -3.97 15.73
C VAL A 250 8.80 -4.36 16.68
N GLY A 251 8.50 -5.15 17.72
CA GLY A 251 9.50 -5.72 18.65
C GLY A 251 10.03 -7.10 18.24
N ASP A 252 9.64 -7.65 17.10
CA ASP A 252 10.06 -8.98 16.66
C ASP A 252 11.55 -9.00 16.27
N ARG A 253 12.26 -10.06 16.72
CA ARG A 253 13.71 -10.20 16.51
C ARG A 253 14.07 -10.44 15.05
N THR A 254 13.25 -11.20 14.32
CA THR A 254 13.49 -11.48 12.89
C THR A 254 13.33 -10.23 12.06
N LEU A 255 12.30 -9.42 12.35
CA LEU A 255 12.14 -8.10 11.71
C LEU A 255 13.32 -7.18 12.01
N ALA A 256 13.81 -7.15 13.25
CA ALA A 256 14.98 -6.34 13.64
C ALA A 256 16.27 -6.81 12.93
N GLN A 257 16.47 -8.13 12.77
CA GLN A 257 17.61 -8.69 12.05
C GLN A 257 17.57 -8.30 10.55
N VAL A 258 16.44 -8.48 9.88
CA VAL A 258 16.27 -8.05 8.48
C VAL A 258 16.43 -6.53 8.37
N GLY A 259 15.88 -5.77 9.32
CA GLY A 259 16.05 -4.32 9.39
C GLY A 259 17.51 -3.89 9.49
N THR A 260 18.33 -4.60 10.29
CA THR A 260 19.76 -4.34 10.38
C THR A 260 20.48 -4.51 9.05
N ILE A 261 20.12 -5.54 8.26
CA ILE A 261 20.70 -5.78 6.92
C ILE A 261 20.38 -4.62 5.97
N HIS A 262 19.17 -4.09 6.05
CA HIS A 262 18.69 -3.00 5.20
C HIS A 262 18.89 -1.59 5.78
N GLY A 263 19.51 -1.46 6.97
CA GLY A 263 19.71 -0.16 7.63
C GLY A 263 18.41 0.54 8.00
N CYS A 264 17.37 -0.21 8.38
CA CYS A 264 16.05 0.34 8.71
C CYS A 264 15.42 -0.33 9.94
N SER A 265 14.29 0.20 10.42
CA SER A 265 13.58 -0.33 11.58
C SER A 265 12.76 -1.59 11.22
N ALA A 266 12.40 -2.38 12.24
CA ALA A 266 11.48 -3.50 12.12
C ALA A 266 10.11 -3.08 11.53
N ALA A 267 9.63 -1.89 11.88
CA ALA A 267 8.40 -1.32 11.31
C ALA A 267 8.53 -1.10 9.81
N ALA A 268 9.65 -0.53 9.34
CA ALA A 268 9.91 -0.35 7.91
C ALA A 268 9.94 -1.68 7.16
N VAL A 269 10.56 -2.73 7.72
CA VAL A 269 10.56 -4.09 7.15
C VAL A 269 9.14 -4.63 7.03
N ALA A 270 8.35 -4.56 8.12
CA ALA A 270 6.98 -5.06 8.11
C ALA A 270 6.11 -4.35 7.07
N LEU A 271 6.18 -3.01 7.00
CA LEU A 271 5.44 -2.22 6.02
C LEU A 271 5.89 -2.50 4.58
N ALA A 272 7.20 -2.58 4.34
CA ALA A 272 7.76 -2.93 3.03
C ALA A 272 7.25 -4.31 2.57
N TRP A 273 7.14 -5.26 3.50
CA TRP A 273 6.59 -6.58 3.18
C TRP A 273 5.11 -6.50 2.77
N VAL A 274 4.29 -5.71 3.47
CA VAL A 274 2.87 -5.54 3.14
C VAL A 274 2.69 -4.97 1.73
N ILE A 275 3.48 -3.97 1.35
CA ILE A 275 3.37 -3.30 0.04
C ILE A 275 4.20 -3.95 -1.08
N ARG A 276 4.88 -5.08 -0.82
CA ARG A 276 5.84 -5.71 -1.75
C ARG A 276 5.26 -6.10 -3.10
N SER A 277 3.98 -6.48 -3.12
CA SER A 277 3.30 -6.96 -4.33
C SER A 277 3.00 -5.87 -5.35
N GLY A 278 3.02 -4.59 -4.95
CA GLY A 278 2.60 -3.46 -5.78
C GLY A 278 1.09 -3.29 -5.95
N SER A 279 0.28 -4.16 -5.31
CA SER A 279 -1.19 -4.14 -5.35
C SER A 279 -1.83 -3.93 -3.97
N VAL A 280 -1.04 -3.58 -2.97
CA VAL A 280 -1.50 -3.30 -1.60
C VAL A 280 -1.05 -1.90 -1.20
N ILE A 281 -1.96 -1.14 -0.62
CA ILE A 281 -1.74 0.16 -0.01
C ILE A 281 -1.76 -0.04 1.50
N ALA A 282 -0.67 0.24 2.21
CA ALA A 282 -0.64 0.15 3.68
C ALA A 282 -0.92 1.51 4.31
N ILE A 283 -1.73 1.53 5.37
CA ILE A 283 -2.11 2.76 6.10
C ILE A 283 -1.76 2.64 7.60
N PRO A 284 -0.45 2.63 7.96
CA PRO A 284 -0.05 2.66 9.36
C PRO A 284 -0.48 3.98 10.01
N GLU A 285 -0.89 3.90 11.28
CA GLU A 285 -1.12 5.09 12.11
C GLU A 285 0.13 5.42 12.92
N SER A 286 0.43 6.70 13.02
CA SER A 286 1.39 7.21 14.01
C SER A 286 1.18 8.69 14.31
N GLY A 287 1.10 9.04 15.61
CA GLY A 287 1.15 10.41 16.12
C GLY A 287 2.58 10.90 16.40
N SER A 288 3.63 10.14 16.03
CA SER A 288 5.03 10.48 16.25
C SER A 288 5.75 10.80 14.94
N PRO A 289 6.31 12.00 14.75
CA PRO A 289 7.11 12.34 13.57
C PRO A 289 8.31 11.40 13.36
N ALA A 290 8.92 10.91 14.43
CA ALA A 290 10.03 9.95 14.35
C ALA A 290 9.58 8.62 13.75
N HIS A 291 8.50 8.03 14.26
CA HIS A 291 7.96 6.77 13.72
C HIS A 291 7.46 6.94 12.27
N VAL A 292 6.91 8.09 11.91
CA VAL A 292 6.51 8.37 10.52
C VAL A 292 7.72 8.37 9.58
N ARG A 293 8.85 8.95 10.01
CA ARG A 293 10.10 8.89 9.22
C ARG A 293 10.61 7.47 9.06
N GLU A 294 10.56 6.66 10.12
CA GLU A 294 10.91 5.23 10.07
C GLU A 294 9.99 4.46 9.12
N ASN A 295 8.67 4.66 9.22
CA ASN A 295 7.68 4.01 8.36
C ASN A 295 7.93 4.34 6.87
N ALA A 296 8.27 5.59 6.55
CA ALA A 296 8.51 6.03 5.18
C ALA A 296 9.69 5.31 4.51
N VAL A 297 10.67 4.81 5.29
CA VAL A 297 11.80 4.02 4.76
C VAL A 297 11.32 2.75 4.04
N ALA A 298 10.15 2.22 4.40
CA ALA A 298 9.54 1.06 3.74
C ALA A 298 9.40 1.24 2.20
N LEU A 299 9.26 2.47 1.72
CA LEU A 299 9.17 2.77 0.29
C LEU A 299 10.46 2.44 -0.49
N SER A 300 11.60 2.39 0.18
CA SER A 300 12.93 2.13 -0.41
C SER A 300 13.46 0.72 -0.16
N VAL A 301 12.85 -0.06 0.73
CA VAL A 301 13.30 -1.43 1.03
C VAL A 301 13.01 -2.35 -0.16
N ALA A 302 14.04 -3.05 -0.62
CA ALA A 302 13.96 -4.07 -1.65
C ALA A 302 14.44 -5.41 -1.06
N PHE A 303 13.52 -6.36 -0.89
CA PHE A 303 13.83 -7.68 -0.32
C PHE A 303 14.59 -8.58 -1.29
N THR A 304 15.57 -9.30 -0.76
CA THR A 304 16.16 -10.45 -1.43
C THR A 304 15.26 -11.69 -1.26
N PRO A 305 15.43 -12.75 -2.07
CA PRO A 305 14.74 -14.02 -1.84
C PRO A 305 14.99 -14.61 -0.45
N GLN A 306 16.20 -14.42 0.11
CA GLN A 306 16.56 -14.86 1.46
C GLN A 306 15.79 -14.12 2.54
N ASP A 307 15.59 -12.80 2.40
CA ASP A 307 14.78 -12.02 3.34
C ASP A 307 13.35 -12.53 3.37
N LEU A 308 12.75 -12.75 2.19
CA LEU A 308 11.38 -13.26 2.08
C LEU A 308 11.24 -14.66 2.66
N GLN A 309 12.23 -15.54 2.48
CA GLN A 309 12.26 -16.86 3.11
C GLN A 309 12.35 -16.76 4.64
N THR A 310 13.23 -15.91 5.15
CA THR A 310 13.41 -15.67 6.59
C THR A 310 12.12 -15.15 7.24
N LEU A 311 11.51 -14.13 6.61
CA LEU A 311 10.24 -13.56 7.08
C LEU A 311 9.09 -14.58 6.97
N GLY A 312 9.03 -15.36 5.88
CA GLY A 312 8.02 -16.41 5.69
C GLY A 312 8.12 -17.55 6.72
N ALA A 313 9.33 -17.90 7.15
CA ALA A 313 9.55 -18.90 8.21
C ALA A 313 9.13 -18.38 9.59
N ALA A 314 9.41 -17.11 9.89
CA ALA A 314 9.04 -16.49 11.17
C ALA A 314 7.54 -16.16 11.28
N PHE A 315 6.91 -15.83 10.15
CA PHE A 315 5.50 -15.45 10.05
C PHE A 315 4.81 -16.31 8.98
N PRO A 316 4.53 -17.59 9.29
CA PRO A 316 3.93 -18.52 8.33
C PRO A 316 2.56 -18.02 7.88
N GLY A 317 2.29 -18.15 6.57
CA GLY A 317 0.98 -17.87 6.00
C GLY A 317 -0.08 -18.90 6.42
N PRO A 318 -1.35 -18.70 6.03
CA PRO A 318 -2.46 -19.58 6.41
C PRO A 318 -2.30 -21.03 5.93
N PHE A 319 -1.36 -21.31 5.04
CA PHE A 319 -1.06 -22.67 4.54
C PHE A 319 0.30 -23.21 5.00
N GLY A 320 0.94 -22.58 6.00
CA GLY A 320 2.30 -22.92 6.42
C GLY A 320 3.37 -22.23 5.55
N ALA A 321 4.64 -22.46 5.88
CA ALA A 321 5.75 -21.99 5.06
C ALA A 321 5.79 -22.79 3.74
N THR A 322 5.50 -22.15 2.63
CA THR A 322 5.78 -22.68 1.28
C THR A 322 7.08 -22.12 0.76
#